data_6ffe831c4f3f4e1e6bed708898ea4156
#
_entry.id   6ffe831c4f3f4e1e6bed708898ea4156
#
_cell.length_a   1.000
_cell.length_b   1.000
_cell.length_c   1.000
_cell.angle_alpha   90.00
_cell.angle_beta   90.00
_cell.angle_gamma   90.00
#
_symmetry.space_group_name_H-M   'P 1'
#
loop_
_entity.id
_entity.type
_entity.pdbx_description
1 polymer ?
#
loop_
_entity_poly.entity_id
_entity_poly.type
_entity_poly.pdbx_seq_one_letter_code
_entity_poly.pdbx_strand_id
1 'polypeptide(L)'
;MILFPAIDLKDGSCVRLLRGDMDAATVFNDSPSDQARAFVDAGADWLHIVDLNGAFDGQSVNGDAVRGILDVTRAAGVQVQLGGGLRTPDHVAGWLADGVDRVILGTAAVKDPALVIESCKAYPDRVAVGVDARGGR
;
A
#
# COMPACT_ATOMS: atom_id res chain seq x y z
N MET A 1 -0.69 2.19 21.26
CA MET A 1 -0.51 1.19 20.18
C MET A 1 -1.29 1.66 18.97
N ILE A 2 -0.68 1.60 17.78
CA ILE A 2 -1.36 1.94 16.53
C ILE A 2 -1.69 0.65 15.80
N LEU A 3 -2.96 0.47 15.43
CA LEU A 3 -3.41 -0.63 14.58
C LEU A 3 -3.47 -0.16 13.13
N PHE A 4 -3.04 -1.01 12.21
CA PHE A 4 -3.09 -0.75 10.78
C PHE A 4 -3.99 -1.81 10.11
N PRO A 5 -5.31 -1.57 10.03
CA PRO A 5 -6.15 -2.44 9.23
C PRO A 5 -5.61 -2.50 7.80
N ALA A 6 -5.53 -3.68 7.24
CA ALA A 6 -4.90 -3.91 5.94
C ALA A 6 -5.93 -4.18 4.86
N ILE A 7 -5.71 -3.58 3.70
CA ILE A 7 -6.46 -3.84 2.47
C ILE A 7 -5.46 -4.31 1.42
N ASP A 8 -5.55 -5.57 1.04
CA ASP A 8 -4.78 -6.14 -0.06
C ASP A 8 -5.62 -6.02 -1.34
N LEU A 9 -5.06 -5.38 -2.37
CA LEU A 9 -5.75 -5.14 -3.63
C LEU A 9 -5.21 -6.05 -4.73
N LYS A 10 -6.12 -6.73 -5.39
CA LYS A 10 -5.84 -7.51 -6.60
C LYS A 10 -6.96 -7.28 -7.59
N ASP A 11 -6.60 -6.88 -8.82
CA ASP A 11 -7.54 -6.65 -9.93
C ASP A 11 -8.72 -5.73 -9.53
N GLY A 12 -8.44 -4.72 -8.71
CA GLY A 12 -9.41 -3.74 -8.25
C GLY A 12 -10.29 -4.15 -7.08
N SER A 13 -10.09 -5.34 -6.51
CA SER A 13 -10.89 -5.87 -5.40
C SER A 13 -10.06 -6.10 -4.16
N CYS A 14 -10.72 -6.14 -3.00
CA CYS A 14 -10.10 -6.53 -1.73
C CYS A 14 -10.02 -8.05 -1.65
N VAL A 15 -8.82 -8.59 -1.40
CA VAL A 15 -8.58 -10.03 -1.39
C VAL A 15 -7.83 -10.48 -0.16
N ARG A 16 -7.84 -11.79 0.07
CA ARG A 16 -6.94 -12.48 0.98
C ARG A 16 -6.18 -13.54 0.20
N LEU A 17 -4.88 -13.64 0.45
CA LEU A 17 -4.05 -14.66 -0.14
C LEU A 17 -3.89 -15.83 0.84
N LEU A 18 -4.06 -17.06 0.35
CA LEU A 18 -3.70 -18.23 1.12
C LEU A 18 -2.17 -18.38 1.08
N ARG A 19 -1.52 -18.25 2.24
CA ARG A 19 -0.07 -18.36 2.38
C ARG A 19 0.74 -17.46 1.43
N GLY A 20 0.17 -16.29 1.08
CA GLY A 20 0.83 -15.36 0.17
C GLY A 20 0.78 -15.75 -1.31
N ASP A 21 0.00 -16.75 -1.68
CA ASP A 21 -0.11 -17.23 -3.05
C ASP A 21 -1.13 -16.39 -3.85
N MET A 22 -0.67 -15.70 -4.89
CA MET A 22 -1.51 -14.88 -5.76
C MET A 22 -2.61 -15.67 -6.47
N ASP A 23 -2.34 -16.95 -6.78
CA ASP A 23 -3.31 -17.82 -7.45
C ASP A 23 -4.36 -18.36 -6.48
N ALA A 24 -4.12 -18.26 -5.18
CA ALA A 24 -5.03 -18.67 -4.12
C ALA A 24 -5.75 -17.47 -3.47
N ALA A 25 -5.96 -16.40 -4.24
CA ALA A 25 -6.65 -15.20 -3.75
C ALA A 25 -8.16 -15.44 -3.64
N THR A 26 -8.73 -14.98 -2.52
CA THR A 26 -10.18 -14.97 -2.30
C THR A 26 -10.65 -13.51 -2.21
N VAL A 27 -11.58 -13.12 -3.09
CA VAL A 27 -12.22 -11.80 -3.03
C VAL A 27 -13.22 -11.80 -1.88
N PHE A 28 -13.06 -10.88 -0.92
CA PHE A 28 -14.01 -10.72 0.17
C PHE A 28 -14.77 -9.39 0.11
N ASN A 29 -14.33 -8.45 -0.70
CA ASN A 29 -15.05 -7.22 -0.98
C ASN A 29 -14.62 -6.67 -2.34
N ASP A 30 -15.56 -6.50 -3.24
CA ASP A 30 -15.29 -5.96 -4.57
C ASP A 30 -15.29 -4.42 -4.62
N SER A 31 -15.59 -3.76 -3.49
CA SER A 31 -15.55 -2.31 -3.36
C SER A 31 -14.51 -1.87 -2.31
N PRO A 32 -13.28 -1.55 -2.74
CA PRO A 32 -12.25 -1.07 -1.82
C PRO A 32 -12.65 0.18 -1.02
N SER A 33 -13.39 1.09 -1.63
CA SER A 33 -13.88 2.30 -0.94
C SER A 33 -14.84 1.95 0.20
N ASP A 34 -15.73 0.98 -0.01
CA ASP A 34 -16.64 0.53 1.04
C ASP A 34 -15.89 -0.17 2.17
N GLN A 35 -14.86 -0.94 1.84
CA GLN A 35 -14.01 -1.57 2.85
C GLN A 35 -13.27 -0.53 3.68
N ALA A 36 -12.74 0.51 3.04
CA ALA A 36 -12.09 1.61 3.72
C ALA A 36 -13.08 2.33 4.65
N ARG A 37 -14.30 2.58 4.19
CA ARG A 37 -15.34 3.20 5.00
C ARG A 37 -15.68 2.36 6.23
N ALA A 38 -15.75 1.04 6.09
CA ALA A 38 -15.99 0.14 7.21
C ALA A 38 -14.90 0.25 8.29
N PHE A 39 -13.63 0.33 7.89
CA PHE A 39 -12.53 0.52 8.82
C PHE A 39 -12.54 1.91 9.48
N VAL A 40 -12.87 2.95 8.72
CA VAL A 40 -13.01 4.32 9.25
C VAL A 40 -14.13 4.36 10.29
N ASP A 41 -15.28 3.76 10.00
CA ASP A 41 -16.42 3.70 10.91
C ASP A 41 -16.10 2.90 12.18
N ALA A 42 -15.20 1.93 12.08
CA ALA A 42 -14.72 1.16 13.23
C ALA A 42 -13.67 1.90 14.07
N GLY A 43 -13.24 3.10 13.67
CA GLY A 43 -12.34 3.95 14.44
C GLY A 43 -10.86 3.84 14.06
N ALA A 44 -10.53 3.36 12.87
CA ALA A 44 -9.15 3.30 12.42
C ALA A 44 -8.54 4.69 12.25
N ASP A 45 -7.29 4.87 12.70
CA ASP A 45 -6.52 6.09 12.50
C ASP A 45 -5.60 5.99 11.27
N TRP A 46 -5.23 4.78 10.89
CA TRP A 46 -4.39 4.45 9.76
C TRP A 46 -4.97 3.29 8.98
N LEU A 47 -4.75 3.29 7.66
CA LEU A 47 -4.97 2.12 6.79
C LEU A 47 -3.64 1.72 6.13
N HIS A 48 -3.44 0.42 5.99
CA HIS A 48 -2.32 -0.17 5.27
C HIS A 48 -2.84 -0.79 3.98
N ILE A 49 -2.38 -0.30 2.84
CA ILE A 49 -2.81 -0.78 1.52
C ILE A 49 -1.63 -1.47 0.85
N VAL A 50 -1.87 -2.66 0.31
CA VAL A 50 -0.91 -3.38 -0.52
C VAL A 50 -1.48 -3.56 -1.91
N ASP A 51 -0.76 -3.04 -2.91
CA ASP A 51 -1.04 -3.28 -4.31
C ASP A 51 -0.36 -4.59 -4.73
N LEU A 52 -1.11 -5.69 -4.69
CA LEU A 52 -0.56 -7.01 -4.98
C LEU A 52 -0.14 -7.16 -6.46
N ASN A 53 -0.87 -6.57 -7.40
CA ASN A 53 -0.48 -6.56 -8.81
C ASN A 53 0.87 -5.85 -8.99
N GLY A 54 1.05 -4.69 -8.36
CA GLY A 54 2.32 -3.99 -8.37
C GLY A 54 3.44 -4.80 -7.75
N ALA A 55 3.17 -5.46 -6.62
CA ALA A 55 4.17 -6.26 -5.90
C ALA A 55 4.65 -7.47 -6.72
N PHE A 56 3.75 -8.18 -7.39
CA PHE A 56 4.08 -9.40 -8.15
C PHE A 56 4.43 -9.11 -9.61
N ASP A 57 3.69 -8.24 -10.27
CA ASP A 57 3.83 -7.99 -11.71
C ASP A 57 4.67 -6.74 -12.03
N GLY A 58 4.93 -5.90 -11.03
CA GLY A 58 5.64 -4.65 -11.21
C GLY A 58 4.83 -3.54 -11.87
N GLN A 59 3.57 -3.78 -12.15
CA GLN A 59 2.65 -2.81 -12.74
C GLN A 59 1.39 -2.73 -11.91
N SER A 60 1.01 -1.51 -11.54
CA SER A 60 -0.21 -1.29 -10.79
C SER A 60 -1.41 -1.21 -11.75
N VAL A 61 -2.45 -1.96 -11.42
CA VAL A 61 -3.78 -1.85 -12.04
C VAL A 61 -4.81 -1.36 -11.01
N ASN A 62 -4.38 -1.05 -9.80
CA ASN A 62 -5.24 -0.70 -8.67
C ASN A 62 -5.28 0.81 -8.39
N GLY A 63 -4.77 1.64 -9.30
CA GLY A 63 -4.68 3.09 -9.08
C GLY A 63 -6.01 3.74 -8.74
N ASP A 64 -7.06 3.43 -9.47
CA ASP A 64 -8.40 3.98 -9.21
C ASP A 64 -8.96 3.49 -7.87
N ALA A 65 -8.71 2.23 -7.53
CA ALA A 65 -9.11 1.67 -6.24
C ALA A 65 -8.45 2.40 -5.09
N VAL A 66 -7.14 2.66 -5.19
CA VAL A 66 -6.38 3.41 -4.16
C VAL A 66 -6.92 4.83 -4.06
N ARG A 67 -7.16 5.51 -5.17
CA ARG A 67 -7.71 6.87 -5.15
C ARG A 67 -9.09 6.92 -4.51
N GLY A 68 -9.94 5.94 -4.78
CA GLY A 68 -11.24 5.81 -4.13
C GLY A 68 -11.12 5.64 -2.61
N ILE A 69 -10.15 4.85 -2.15
CA ILE A 69 -9.86 4.72 -0.71
C ILE A 69 -9.37 6.06 -0.14
N LEU A 70 -8.50 6.76 -0.84
CA LEU A 70 -7.97 8.05 -0.38
C LEU A 70 -9.07 9.11 -0.25
N ASP A 71 -10.07 9.10 -1.11
CA ASP A 71 -11.21 10.01 -0.99
C ASP A 71 -11.96 9.78 0.32
N VAL A 72 -12.17 8.53 0.70
CA VAL A 72 -12.83 8.16 1.97
C VAL A 72 -11.97 8.56 3.16
N THR A 73 -10.70 8.21 3.16
CA THR A 73 -9.81 8.44 4.30
C THR A 73 -9.51 9.92 4.51
N ARG A 74 -9.33 10.66 3.43
CA ARG A 74 -9.09 12.10 3.50
C ARG A 74 -10.26 12.84 4.14
N ALA A 75 -11.49 12.51 3.77
CA ALA A 75 -12.69 13.12 4.34
C ALA A 75 -12.82 12.83 5.84
N ALA A 76 -12.29 11.70 6.31
CA ALA A 76 -12.37 11.28 7.71
C ALA A 76 -11.13 11.64 8.54
N GLY A 77 -10.06 12.17 7.93
CA GLY A 77 -8.81 12.46 8.62
C GLY A 77 -8.00 11.22 8.98
N VAL A 78 -8.21 10.10 8.26
CA VAL A 78 -7.47 8.85 8.44
C VAL A 78 -6.26 8.86 7.52
N GLN A 79 -5.11 8.41 8.05
CA GLN A 79 -3.86 8.35 7.30
C GLN A 79 -3.72 7.01 6.58
N VAL A 80 -2.94 7.00 5.49
CA VAL A 80 -2.77 5.83 4.64
C VAL A 80 -1.29 5.59 4.35
N GLN A 81 -0.87 4.33 4.49
CA GLN A 81 0.40 3.87 3.97
C GLN A 81 0.17 2.85 2.86
N LEU A 82 0.98 2.93 1.81
CA LEU A 82 0.84 2.13 0.60
C LEU A 82 2.15 1.46 0.25
N GLY A 83 2.09 0.16 0.02
CA GLY A 83 3.19 -0.64 -0.50
C GLY A 83 2.77 -1.45 -1.72
N GLY A 84 3.76 -2.04 -2.38
CA GLY A 84 3.55 -2.92 -3.53
C GLY A 84 4.02 -2.31 -4.85
N GLY A 85 5.18 -2.74 -5.34
CA GLY A 85 5.69 -2.38 -6.66
C GLY A 85 6.23 -0.98 -6.83
N LEU A 86 6.52 -0.27 -5.74
CA LEU A 86 7.15 1.05 -5.80
C LEU A 86 8.65 0.88 -6.10
N ARG A 87 9.08 1.29 -7.27
CA ARG A 87 10.43 0.99 -7.79
C ARG A 87 11.19 2.19 -8.31
N THR A 88 10.53 3.33 -8.49
CA THR A 88 11.13 4.54 -9.07
C THR A 88 10.78 5.76 -8.24
N PRO A 89 11.59 6.84 -8.35
CA PRO A 89 11.24 8.13 -7.73
C PRO A 89 9.87 8.65 -8.16
N ASP A 90 9.48 8.43 -9.42
CA ASP A 90 8.19 8.88 -9.95
C ASP A 90 7.02 8.14 -9.28
N HIS A 91 7.17 6.84 -8.98
CA HIS A 91 6.17 6.08 -8.23
C HIS A 91 5.96 6.69 -6.84
N VAL A 92 7.06 6.97 -6.14
CA VAL A 92 7.01 7.57 -4.79
C VAL A 92 6.36 8.94 -4.83
N ALA A 93 6.84 9.81 -5.71
CA ALA A 93 6.33 11.18 -5.85
C ALA A 93 4.85 11.19 -6.23
N GLY A 94 4.45 10.33 -7.16
CA GLY A 94 3.08 10.25 -7.64
C GLY A 94 2.09 9.89 -6.55
N TRP A 95 2.38 8.85 -5.76
CA TRP A 95 1.48 8.44 -4.68
C TRP A 95 1.43 9.44 -3.53
N LEU A 96 2.56 10.04 -3.16
CA LEU A 96 2.57 11.08 -2.14
C LEU A 96 1.81 12.33 -2.59
N ALA A 97 1.90 12.69 -3.88
CA ALA A 97 1.12 13.79 -4.45
C ALA A 97 -0.39 13.48 -4.48
N ASP A 98 -0.77 12.22 -4.69
CA ASP A 98 -2.17 11.79 -4.69
C ASP A 98 -2.79 11.74 -3.29
N GLY A 99 -1.99 11.84 -2.22
CA GLY A 99 -2.47 11.93 -0.86
C GLY A 99 -2.15 10.76 0.05
N VAL A 100 -1.32 9.81 -0.40
CA VAL A 100 -0.77 8.77 0.48
C VAL A 100 0.15 9.45 1.49
N ASP A 101 0.00 9.11 2.77
CA ASP A 101 0.79 9.73 3.84
C ASP A 101 2.19 9.14 3.94
N ARG A 102 2.32 7.84 3.69
CA ARG A 102 3.60 7.14 3.75
C ARG A 102 3.63 6.02 2.71
N VAL A 103 4.75 5.91 2.01
CA VAL A 103 5.01 4.80 1.07
C VAL A 103 5.91 3.77 1.72
N ILE A 104 5.76 2.51 1.28
CA ILE A 104 6.57 1.40 1.77
C ILE A 104 7.38 0.85 0.61
N LEU A 105 8.70 0.86 0.75
CA LEU A 105 9.63 0.30 -0.22
C LEU A 105 10.08 -1.07 0.27
N GLY A 106 9.83 -2.09 -0.54
CA GLY A 106 10.20 -3.48 -0.22
C GLY A 106 11.39 -3.95 -1.04
N THR A 107 11.13 -4.70 -2.10
CA THR A 107 12.18 -5.25 -2.98
C THR A 107 13.12 -4.18 -3.53
N ALA A 108 12.61 -2.99 -3.82
CA ALA A 108 13.42 -1.87 -4.31
C ALA A 108 14.50 -1.45 -3.29
N ALA A 109 14.26 -1.62 -2.00
CA ALA A 109 15.23 -1.29 -0.96
C ALA A 109 16.50 -2.16 -1.06
N VAL A 110 16.35 -3.38 -1.53
CA VAL A 110 17.49 -4.30 -1.76
C VAL A 110 18.14 -4.05 -3.12
N LYS A 111 17.33 -3.88 -4.17
CA LYS A 111 17.80 -3.75 -5.55
C LYS A 111 18.34 -2.36 -5.88
N ASP A 112 17.79 -1.33 -5.25
CA ASP A 112 18.15 0.06 -5.49
C ASP A 112 18.18 0.85 -4.18
N PRO A 113 19.21 0.66 -3.34
CA PRO A 113 19.32 1.39 -2.07
C PRO A 113 19.33 2.91 -2.23
N ALA A 114 19.82 3.42 -3.37
CA ALA A 114 19.83 4.86 -3.64
C ALA A 114 18.41 5.45 -3.67
N LEU A 115 17.43 4.69 -4.17
CA LEU A 115 16.03 5.11 -4.15
C LEU A 115 15.54 5.38 -2.73
N VAL A 116 15.89 4.50 -1.77
CA VAL A 116 15.52 4.68 -0.36
C VAL A 116 16.15 5.93 0.20
N ILE A 117 17.45 6.12 -0.01
CA ILE A 117 18.19 7.25 0.53
C ILE A 117 17.62 8.57 0.01
N GLU A 118 17.42 8.67 -1.30
CA GLU A 118 16.91 9.88 -1.94
C GLU A 118 15.46 10.15 -1.54
N SER A 119 14.62 9.12 -1.48
CA SER A 119 13.22 9.27 -1.07
C SER A 119 13.09 9.71 0.39
N CYS A 120 13.92 9.16 1.28
CA CYS A 120 13.92 9.57 2.69
C CYS A 120 14.36 11.03 2.87
N LYS A 121 15.30 11.50 2.05
CA LYS A 121 15.75 12.89 2.07
C LYS A 121 14.70 13.85 1.51
N ALA A 122 14.04 13.46 0.42
CA ALA A 122 13.03 14.29 -0.24
C ALA A 122 11.72 14.34 0.56
N TYR A 123 11.36 13.27 1.25
CA TYR A 123 10.08 13.12 1.95
C TYR A 123 10.30 12.60 3.37
N PRO A 124 10.84 13.42 4.30
CA PRO A 124 11.08 13.01 5.68
C PRO A 124 9.80 12.47 6.34
N ASP A 125 9.93 11.37 7.07
CA ASP A 125 8.84 10.70 7.80
C ASP A 125 7.71 10.13 6.92
N ARG A 126 7.91 10.09 5.60
CA ARG A 126 6.88 9.59 4.67
C ARG A 126 7.33 8.35 3.89
N VAL A 127 8.45 7.76 4.26
CA VAL A 127 9.00 6.56 3.63
C VAL A 127 9.28 5.52 4.70
N ALA A 128 8.79 4.30 4.49
CA ALA A 128 9.11 3.14 5.32
C ALA A 128 9.72 2.05 4.44
N VAL A 129 10.50 1.18 5.05
CA VAL A 129 11.06 0.00 4.38
C VAL A 129 10.40 -1.25 4.94
N GLY A 130 9.82 -2.05 4.05
CA GLY A 130 9.31 -3.37 4.41
C GLY A 130 10.42 -4.41 4.24
N VAL A 131 10.68 -5.17 5.29
CA VAL A 131 11.68 -6.21 5.28
C VAL A 131 10.98 -7.55 5.42
N ASP A 132 11.03 -8.34 4.34
CA ASP A 132 10.51 -9.70 4.34
C ASP A 132 11.68 -10.68 4.30
N ALA A 133 11.60 -11.73 5.09
CA ALA A 133 12.62 -12.75 5.16
C ALA A 133 12.00 -14.13 5.02
N ARG A 134 12.71 -15.03 4.32
CA ARG A 134 12.33 -16.42 4.18
C ARG A 134 13.55 -17.28 4.50
N GLY A 135 13.41 -18.22 5.43
CA GLY A 135 14.51 -19.07 5.87
C GLY A 135 15.68 -18.30 6.48
N GLY A 136 15.42 -17.17 7.12
CA GLY A 136 16.44 -16.32 7.75
C GLY A 136 17.20 -15.40 6.80
N ARG A 137 16.68 -15.23 5.60
CA ARG A 137 17.35 -14.42 4.56
C ARG A 137 16.42 -13.35 3.98
#